data_d5bd492ca9551feb2ea0dc0fd795e5e8
#
_entry.id   d5bd492ca9551feb2ea0dc0fd795e5e8
#
_cell.length_a   1.000
_cell.length_b   1.000
_cell.length_c   1.000
_cell.angle_alpha   90.00
_cell.angle_beta   90.00
_cell.angle_gamma   90.00
#
_symmetry.space_group_name_H-M   'P 1'
#
loop_
_entity.id
_entity.type
_entity.pdbx_description
1 polymer ?
#
loop_
_entity_poly.entity_id
_entity_poly.type
_entity_poly.pdbx_seq_one_letter_code
_entity_poly.pdbx_strand_id
1 'polypeptide(L)'
;MTFNPSAAQFLTAISPLDGRYAAKVDALREHFSEYGLIRCRLLVEIEWLKALAAEPHFTEIPAFSPSTVAELDALVANFGPEQAAEVKAEEAVTNHDVKALEYWIKKNTKGNAEVTKVSEFIHFACTSEDINNLSHALMCKGAREQAMLPMLDKLLARLKELAHVNAEVPMMSRTHGQPATPTTLGKEIANVAYRLERARS
;
A
#
# COMPACT_ATOMS: atom_id res chain seq x y z
N MET A 1 -6.04 9.84 7.76
CA MET A 1 -5.71 10.11 9.18
C MET A 1 -4.37 10.80 9.27
N THR A 2 -4.26 11.93 9.95
CA THR A 2 -2.96 12.56 10.23
C THR A 2 -2.35 11.88 11.45
N PHE A 3 -1.23 11.20 11.27
CA PHE A 3 -0.44 10.66 12.37
C PHE A 3 0.10 11.83 13.21
N ASN A 4 -0.32 11.91 14.46
CA ASN A 4 0.12 12.96 15.38
C ASN A 4 0.68 12.34 16.67
N PRO A 5 1.91 11.78 16.61
CA PRO A 5 2.57 11.24 17.79
C PRO A 5 2.92 12.35 18.76
N SER A 6 3.00 12.02 20.05
CA SER A 6 3.51 12.96 21.07
C SER A 6 4.98 13.34 20.78
N ALA A 7 5.42 14.52 21.23
CA ALA A 7 6.80 14.95 21.05
C ALA A 7 7.83 13.92 21.57
N ALA A 8 7.51 13.22 22.66
CA ALA A 8 8.36 12.16 23.20
C ALA A 8 8.47 10.94 22.25
N GLN A 9 7.38 10.55 21.59
CA GLN A 9 7.40 9.46 20.61
C GLN A 9 8.27 9.78 19.39
N PHE A 10 8.31 11.04 18.95
CA PHE A 10 9.22 11.48 17.88
C PHE A 10 10.70 11.35 18.27
N LEU A 11 11.03 11.73 19.50
CA LEU A 11 12.41 11.71 19.98
C LEU A 11 12.94 10.30 20.24
N THR A 12 12.05 9.35 20.55
CA THR A 12 12.40 7.94 20.83
C THR A 12 12.12 7.00 19.66
N ALA A 13 11.71 7.53 18.50
CA ALA A 13 11.46 6.72 17.30
C ALA A 13 12.75 6.06 16.79
N ILE A 14 12.68 4.76 16.50
CA ILE A 14 13.82 3.98 16.02
C ILE A 14 14.18 4.35 14.57
N SER A 15 13.17 4.71 13.77
CA SER A 15 13.36 5.14 12.39
C SER A 15 13.12 6.64 12.22
N PRO A 16 13.94 7.36 11.43
CA PRO A 16 13.65 8.74 11.04
C PRO A 16 12.30 8.92 10.35
N LEU A 17 11.79 7.88 9.67
CA LEU A 17 10.48 7.89 9.00
C LEU A 17 9.33 7.97 10.00
N ASP A 18 9.48 7.39 11.18
CA ASP A 18 8.50 7.49 12.28
C ASP A 18 8.80 8.62 13.28
N GLY A 19 9.96 9.27 13.12
CA GLY A 19 10.40 10.42 13.89
C GLY A 19 10.30 11.71 13.08
N ARG A 20 11.46 12.35 12.86
CA ARG A 20 11.57 13.70 12.24
C ARG A 20 10.92 13.85 10.87
N TYR A 21 10.74 12.77 10.11
CA TYR A 21 10.12 12.79 8.77
C TYR A 21 8.70 12.23 8.75
N ALA A 22 8.12 11.87 9.88
CA ALA A 22 6.81 11.23 9.98
C ALA A 22 5.71 11.97 9.20
N ALA A 23 5.63 13.31 9.39
CA ALA A 23 4.65 14.13 8.68
C ALA A 23 4.89 14.22 7.16
N LYS A 24 6.13 14.00 6.69
CA LYS A 24 6.47 14.06 5.25
C LYS A 24 6.14 12.77 4.50
N VAL A 25 6.05 11.66 5.22
CA VAL A 25 5.74 10.34 4.66
C VAL A 25 4.35 9.84 5.06
N ASP A 26 3.52 10.70 5.62
CA ASP A 26 2.19 10.36 6.13
C ASP A 26 1.30 9.66 5.06
N ALA A 27 1.39 10.10 3.80
CA ALA A 27 0.67 9.48 2.69
C ALA A 27 1.04 8.00 2.42
N LEU A 28 2.18 7.52 2.94
CA LEU A 28 2.60 6.13 2.80
C LEU A 28 2.08 5.23 3.92
N ARG A 29 1.56 5.78 5.02
CA ARG A 29 1.13 5.02 6.20
C ARG A 29 -0.04 4.10 5.91
N GLU A 30 -0.97 4.52 5.07
CA GLU A 30 -2.09 3.69 4.64
C GLU A 30 -1.65 2.44 3.89
N HIS A 31 -0.47 2.48 3.26
CA HIS A 31 0.06 1.39 2.47
C HIS A 31 1.09 0.54 3.23
N PHE A 32 2.06 1.17 3.92
CA PHE A 32 3.24 0.48 4.48
C PHE A 32 3.23 0.36 6.00
N SER A 33 2.13 0.67 6.66
CA SER A 33 1.98 0.39 8.09
C SER A 33 1.51 -1.05 8.32
N GLU A 34 1.57 -1.51 9.57
CA GLU A 34 0.97 -2.77 10.00
C GLU A 34 -0.52 -2.83 9.65
N TYR A 35 -1.25 -1.72 9.86
CA TYR A 35 -2.64 -1.58 9.42
C TYR A 35 -2.80 -1.82 7.91
N GLY A 36 -1.93 -1.21 7.09
CA GLY A 36 -1.94 -1.39 5.63
C GLY A 36 -1.76 -2.85 5.23
N LEU A 37 -0.84 -3.57 5.89
CA LEU A 37 -0.61 -4.99 5.65
C LEU A 37 -1.85 -5.83 6.05
N ILE A 38 -2.40 -5.64 7.24
CA ILE A 38 -3.58 -6.39 7.70
C ILE A 38 -4.78 -6.15 6.77
N ARG A 39 -5.00 -4.90 6.34
CA ARG A 39 -6.06 -4.54 5.39
C ARG A 39 -5.89 -5.25 4.04
N CYS A 40 -4.67 -5.31 3.52
CA CYS A 40 -4.40 -6.02 2.27
C CYS A 40 -4.57 -7.53 2.41
N ARG A 41 -4.16 -8.11 3.54
CA ARG A 41 -4.40 -9.53 3.85
C ARG A 41 -5.90 -9.82 3.89
N LEU A 42 -6.70 -8.98 4.55
CA LEU A 42 -8.15 -9.13 4.57
C LEU A 42 -8.75 -9.12 3.17
N LEU A 43 -8.34 -8.15 2.34
CA LEU A 43 -8.77 -8.09 0.95
C LEU A 43 -8.44 -9.39 0.20
N VAL A 44 -7.22 -9.89 0.32
CA VAL A 44 -6.79 -11.13 -0.36
C VAL A 44 -7.60 -12.34 0.10
N GLU A 45 -7.82 -12.51 1.40
CA GLU A 45 -8.61 -13.62 1.95
C GLU A 45 -10.07 -13.58 1.48
N ILE A 46 -10.68 -12.41 1.48
CA ILE A 46 -12.06 -12.24 1.04
C ILE A 46 -12.19 -12.48 -0.47
N GLU A 47 -11.30 -11.93 -1.28
CA GLU A 47 -11.31 -12.15 -2.73
C GLU A 47 -11.03 -13.62 -3.07
N TRP A 48 -10.16 -14.29 -2.33
CA TRP A 48 -9.91 -15.71 -2.49
C TRP A 48 -11.16 -16.55 -2.17
N LEU A 49 -11.82 -16.29 -1.06
CA LEU A 49 -13.07 -16.98 -0.69
C LEU A 49 -14.17 -16.77 -1.74
N LYS A 50 -14.32 -15.55 -2.26
CA LYS A 50 -15.25 -15.22 -3.35
C LYS A 50 -14.89 -15.96 -4.64
N ALA A 51 -13.60 -16.06 -4.97
CA ALA A 51 -13.13 -16.78 -6.14
C ALA A 51 -13.43 -18.29 -6.04
N LEU A 52 -13.21 -18.90 -4.87
CA LEU A 52 -13.57 -20.29 -4.62
C LEU A 52 -15.08 -20.53 -4.79
N ALA A 53 -15.92 -19.64 -4.27
CA ALA A 53 -17.36 -19.71 -4.41
C ALA A 53 -17.86 -19.52 -5.86
N ALA A 54 -17.07 -18.82 -6.68
CA ALA A 54 -17.38 -18.59 -8.10
C ALA A 54 -16.84 -19.69 -9.04
N GLU A 55 -15.97 -20.59 -8.54
CA GLU A 55 -15.34 -21.65 -9.34
C GLU A 55 -16.32 -22.80 -9.58
N PRO A 56 -16.79 -23.05 -10.83
CA PRO A 56 -17.83 -24.04 -11.11
C PRO A 56 -17.42 -25.49 -10.78
N HIS A 57 -16.12 -25.78 -10.77
CA HIS A 57 -15.59 -27.12 -10.51
C HIS A 57 -15.35 -27.39 -9.01
N PHE A 58 -15.51 -26.36 -8.16
CA PHE A 58 -15.33 -26.45 -6.72
C PHE A 58 -16.69 -26.44 -6.03
N THR A 59 -17.35 -27.60 -6.00
CA THR A 59 -18.75 -27.76 -5.58
C THR A 59 -18.97 -27.69 -4.08
N GLU A 60 -17.90 -27.77 -3.29
CA GLU A 60 -17.92 -27.72 -1.82
C GLU A 60 -18.33 -26.34 -1.28
N ILE A 61 -18.07 -25.30 -2.06
CA ILE A 61 -18.51 -23.94 -1.75
C ILE A 61 -19.59 -23.53 -2.77
N PRO A 62 -20.85 -23.43 -2.40
CA PRO A 62 -21.88 -22.89 -3.28
C PRO A 62 -21.61 -21.43 -3.65
N ALA A 63 -22.02 -21.05 -4.86
CA ALA A 63 -21.93 -19.64 -5.28
C ALA A 63 -22.65 -18.74 -4.28
N PHE A 64 -22.02 -17.67 -3.87
CA PHE A 64 -22.60 -16.68 -2.96
C PHE A 64 -23.67 -15.85 -3.66
N SER A 65 -24.72 -15.51 -2.92
CA SER A 65 -25.72 -14.54 -3.35
C SER A 65 -25.10 -13.14 -3.52
N PRO A 66 -25.68 -12.27 -4.37
CA PRO A 66 -25.20 -10.88 -4.50
C PRO A 66 -25.20 -10.12 -3.16
N SER A 67 -26.10 -10.42 -2.23
CA SER A 67 -26.11 -9.82 -0.89
C SER A 67 -24.91 -10.26 -0.07
N THR A 68 -24.53 -11.53 -0.10
CA THR A 68 -23.34 -12.05 0.60
C THR A 68 -22.07 -11.45 0.04
N VAL A 69 -21.94 -11.35 -1.28
CA VAL A 69 -20.80 -10.66 -1.92
C VAL A 69 -20.72 -9.21 -1.45
N ALA A 70 -21.83 -8.48 -1.44
CA ALA A 70 -21.88 -7.09 -0.97
C ALA A 70 -21.49 -6.94 0.52
N GLU A 71 -21.90 -7.88 1.37
CA GLU A 71 -21.49 -7.89 2.79
C GLU A 71 -19.99 -8.12 2.95
N LEU A 72 -19.41 -9.04 2.18
CA LEU A 72 -17.97 -9.31 2.19
C LEU A 72 -17.17 -8.10 1.67
N ASP A 73 -17.64 -7.44 0.61
CA ASP A 73 -17.05 -6.21 0.09
C ASP A 73 -17.14 -5.07 1.12
N ALA A 74 -18.28 -4.96 1.82
CA ALA A 74 -18.44 -3.98 2.89
C ALA A 74 -17.54 -4.24 4.09
N LEU A 75 -17.27 -5.50 4.43
CA LEU A 75 -16.32 -5.86 5.49
C LEU A 75 -14.91 -5.33 5.18
N VAL A 76 -14.47 -5.46 3.93
CA VAL A 76 -13.18 -4.92 3.47
C VAL A 76 -13.20 -3.39 3.42
N ALA A 77 -14.25 -2.79 2.87
CA ALA A 77 -14.37 -1.34 2.70
C ALA A 77 -14.41 -0.58 4.04
N ASN A 78 -15.03 -1.17 5.06
CA ASN A 78 -15.18 -0.58 6.39
C ASN A 78 -14.04 -0.96 7.36
N PHE A 79 -13.03 -1.69 6.90
CA PHE A 79 -11.91 -2.09 7.75
C PHE A 79 -11.01 -0.89 8.06
N GLY A 80 -10.94 -0.53 9.31
CA GLY A 80 -10.15 0.59 9.82
C GLY A 80 -9.12 0.17 10.87
N PRO A 81 -8.39 1.13 11.45
CA PRO A 81 -7.40 0.86 12.50
C PRO A 81 -7.97 0.20 13.76
N GLU A 82 -9.25 0.43 14.08
CA GLU A 82 -9.93 -0.20 15.21
C GLU A 82 -10.07 -1.70 14.97
N GLN A 83 -10.52 -2.11 13.77
CA GLN A 83 -10.61 -3.50 13.37
C GLN A 83 -9.23 -4.15 13.28
N ALA A 84 -8.22 -3.44 12.82
CA ALA A 84 -6.85 -3.93 12.83
C ALA A 84 -6.35 -4.19 14.27
N ALA A 85 -6.72 -3.35 15.23
CA ALA A 85 -6.41 -3.58 16.65
C ALA A 85 -7.11 -4.83 17.20
N GLU A 86 -8.34 -5.14 16.75
CA GLU A 86 -9.01 -6.39 17.11
C GLU A 86 -8.25 -7.61 16.58
N VAL A 87 -7.75 -7.55 15.31
CA VAL A 87 -6.91 -8.62 14.74
C VAL A 87 -5.63 -8.79 15.55
N LYS A 88 -4.99 -7.69 15.97
CA LYS A 88 -3.79 -7.76 16.83
C LYS A 88 -4.09 -8.35 18.22
N ALA A 89 -5.27 -8.13 18.76
CA ALA A 89 -5.70 -8.77 20.00
C ALA A 89 -5.87 -10.29 19.85
N GLU A 90 -6.42 -10.76 18.74
CA GLU A 90 -6.48 -12.19 18.40
C GLU A 90 -5.06 -12.77 18.19
N GLU A 91 -4.17 -12.03 17.54
CA GLU A 91 -2.77 -12.43 17.32
C GLU A 91 -2.02 -12.63 18.65
N ALA A 92 -2.26 -11.79 19.65
CA ALA A 92 -1.66 -11.94 20.97
C ALA A 92 -2.02 -13.26 21.67
N VAL A 93 -3.16 -13.88 21.29
CA VAL A 93 -3.61 -15.17 21.81
C VAL A 93 -3.12 -16.32 20.92
N THR A 94 -3.26 -16.18 19.60
CA THR A 94 -2.92 -17.24 18.63
C THR A 94 -1.42 -17.36 18.38
N ASN A 95 -0.68 -16.30 18.67
CA ASN A 95 0.75 -16.15 18.35
C ASN A 95 1.06 -16.38 16.85
N HIS A 96 0.09 -16.05 15.98
CA HIS A 96 0.19 -16.23 14.53
C HIS A 96 -0.68 -15.19 13.82
N ASP A 97 -0.07 -14.31 13.02
CA ASP A 97 -0.68 -13.13 12.41
C ASP A 97 -1.79 -13.45 11.39
N VAL A 98 -1.51 -14.31 10.41
CA VAL A 98 -2.51 -14.67 9.38
C VAL A 98 -3.65 -15.50 9.98
N LYS A 99 -3.36 -16.39 10.94
CA LYS A 99 -4.36 -17.18 11.65
C LYS A 99 -5.30 -16.29 12.50
N ALA A 100 -4.76 -15.25 13.10
CA ALA A 100 -5.55 -14.25 13.82
C ALA A 100 -6.56 -13.57 12.91
N LEU A 101 -6.14 -13.21 11.71
CA LEU A 101 -7.03 -12.61 10.71
C LEU A 101 -8.13 -13.60 10.27
N GLU A 102 -7.80 -14.86 10.03
CA GLU A 102 -8.79 -15.90 9.72
C GLU A 102 -9.87 -15.99 10.81
N TYR A 103 -9.48 -16.01 12.07
CA TYR A 103 -10.42 -16.03 13.19
C TYR A 103 -11.24 -14.75 13.28
N TRP A 104 -10.64 -13.60 13.02
CA TRP A 104 -11.35 -12.34 12.97
C TRP A 104 -12.41 -12.33 11.86
N ILE A 105 -12.08 -12.82 10.65
CA ILE A 105 -13.05 -12.95 9.54
C ILE A 105 -14.20 -13.87 9.96
N LYS A 106 -13.91 -15.06 10.47
CA LYS A 106 -14.93 -16.03 10.94
C LYS A 106 -15.87 -15.39 11.98
N LYS A 107 -15.33 -14.61 12.90
CA LYS A 107 -16.10 -13.93 13.94
C LYS A 107 -17.01 -12.85 13.37
N ASN A 108 -16.53 -12.06 12.41
CA ASN A 108 -17.26 -10.94 11.85
C ASN A 108 -18.25 -11.33 10.71
N THR A 109 -18.17 -12.57 10.24
CA THR A 109 -19.09 -13.10 9.22
C THR A 109 -20.14 -14.10 9.80
N LYS A 110 -20.16 -14.35 11.09
CA LYS A 110 -21.09 -15.31 11.75
C LYS A 110 -22.57 -15.02 11.48
N GLY A 111 -22.92 -13.75 11.23
CA GLY A 111 -24.31 -13.38 10.90
C GLY A 111 -24.77 -13.78 9.50
N ASN A 112 -23.83 -14.10 8.61
CA ASN A 112 -24.13 -14.52 7.25
C ASN A 112 -24.16 -16.05 7.17
N ALA A 113 -25.34 -16.60 6.86
CA ALA A 113 -25.56 -18.04 6.85
C ALA A 113 -24.78 -18.77 5.72
N GLU A 114 -24.56 -18.09 4.57
CA GLU A 114 -23.82 -18.67 3.45
C GLU A 114 -22.34 -18.78 3.81
N VAL A 115 -21.74 -17.72 4.35
CA VAL A 115 -20.33 -17.71 4.76
C VAL A 115 -20.09 -18.66 5.93
N THR A 116 -21.01 -18.71 6.91
CA THR A 116 -20.90 -19.60 8.07
C THR A 116 -20.80 -21.09 7.68
N LYS A 117 -21.56 -21.52 6.65
CA LYS A 117 -21.52 -22.90 6.15
C LYS A 117 -20.16 -23.28 5.58
N VAL A 118 -19.42 -22.34 5.03
CA VAL A 118 -18.14 -22.53 4.35
C VAL A 118 -16.98 -21.88 5.08
N SER A 119 -17.17 -21.55 6.35
CA SER A 119 -16.15 -20.81 7.14
C SER A 119 -14.80 -21.53 7.24
N GLU A 120 -14.77 -22.86 7.12
CA GLU A 120 -13.53 -23.64 7.12
C GLU A 120 -12.75 -23.53 5.79
N PHE A 121 -13.34 -22.96 4.76
CA PHE A 121 -12.66 -22.66 3.49
C PHE A 121 -12.01 -21.25 3.46
N ILE A 122 -12.16 -20.46 4.52
CA ILE A 122 -11.34 -19.25 4.68
C ILE A 122 -9.89 -19.70 4.81
N HIS A 123 -8.99 -19.11 4.03
CA HIS A 123 -7.58 -19.51 3.93
C HIS A 123 -7.35 -20.92 3.30
N PHE A 124 -8.34 -21.49 2.65
CA PHE A 124 -8.24 -22.85 2.07
C PHE A 124 -7.18 -22.93 0.98
N ALA A 125 -6.38 -23.97 1.01
CA ALA A 125 -5.31 -24.29 0.07
C ALA A 125 -4.22 -23.21 -0.06
N CYS A 126 -4.15 -22.26 0.87
CA CYS A 126 -3.11 -21.24 0.95
C CYS A 126 -2.14 -21.53 2.10
N THR A 127 -0.91 -21.08 1.95
CA THR A 127 -0.03 -20.83 3.09
C THR A 127 0.00 -19.31 3.39
N SER A 128 0.48 -18.92 4.57
CA SER A 128 0.59 -17.52 4.95
C SER A 128 1.36 -16.69 3.92
N GLU A 129 2.36 -17.27 3.26
CA GLU A 129 3.18 -16.57 2.29
C GLU A 129 2.44 -16.29 0.98
N ASP A 130 1.47 -17.11 0.57
CA ASP A 130 0.61 -16.82 -0.58
C ASP A 130 -0.18 -15.52 -0.34
N ILE A 131 -0.75 -15.39 0.87
CA ILE A 131 -1.48 -14.18 1.28
C ILE A 131 -0.53 -12.98 1.41
N ASN A 132 0.64 -13.16 2.04
CA ASN A 132 1.63 -12.11 2.23
C ASN A 132 2.15 -11.54 0.90
N ASN A 133 2.50 -12.39 -0.05
CA ASN A 133 3.02 -11.97 -1.35
C ASN A 133 2.03 -11.08 -2.11
N LEU A 134 0.76 -11.49 -2.19
CA LEU A 134 -0.28 -10.68 -2.82
C LEU A 134 -0.52 -9.37 -2.06
N SER A 135 -0.52 -9.43 -0.72
CA SER A 135 -0.69 -8.25 0.13
C SER A 135 0.43 -7.24 -0.09
N HIS A 136 1.69 -7.67 -0.08
CA HIS A 136 2.83 -6.80 -0.36
C HIS A 136 2.78 -6.20 -1.77
N ALA A 137 2.36 -6.98 -2.77
CA ALA A 137 2.17 -6.47 -4.13
C ALA A 137 1.09 -5.36 -4.18
N LEU A 138 -0.03 -5.55 -3.47
CA LEU A 138 -1.10 -4.56 -3.37
C LEU A 138 -0.64 -3.30 -2.61
N MET A 139 0.11 -3.46 -1.53
CA MET A 139 0.72 -2.35 -0.78
C MET A 139 1.65 -1.52 -1.68
N CYS A 140 2.56 -2.17 -2.40
CA CYS A 140 3.48 -1.53 -3.33
C CYS A 140 2.73 -0.82 -4.47
N LYS A 141 1.72 -1.48 -5.05
CA LYS A 141 0.88 -0.89 -6.09
C LYS A 141 0.15 0.35 -5.60
N GLY A 142 -0.52 0.26 -4.45
CA GLY A 142 -1.24 1.39 -3.86
C GLY A 142 -0.32 2.56 -3.53
N ALA A 143 0.81 2.32 -2.88
CA ALA A 143 1.79 3.35 -2.57
C ALA A 143 2.36 4.02 -3.82
N ARG A 144 2.69 3.22 -4.85
CA ARG A 144 3.17 3.73 -6.13
C ARG A 144 2.15 4.65 -6.79
N GLU A 145 0.92 4.20 -6.93
CA GLU A 145 -0.12 4.89 -7.69
C GLU A 145 -0.70 6.11 -6.94
N GLN A 146 -0.88 6.00 -5.63
CA GLN A 146 -1.61 7.00 -4.85
C GLN A 146 -0.70 8.01 -4.13
N ALA A 147 0.58 7.68 -3.89
CA ALA A 147 1.51 8.56 -3.21
C ALA A 147 2.74 8.91 -4.05
N MET A 148 3.47 7.90 -4.58
CA MET A 148 4.78 8.13 -5.19
C MET A 148 4.67 8.80 -6.57
N LEU A 149 3.84 8.28 -7.48
CA LEU A 149 3.68 8.86 -8.83
C LEU A 149 3.13 10.29 -8.79
N PRO A 150 2.08 10.62 -8.00
CA PRO A 150 1.61 12.01 -7.88
C PRO A 150 2.68 12.97 -7.36
N MET A 151 3.55 12.53 -6.46
CA MET A 151 4.65 13.35 -5.96
C MET A 151 5.75 13.53 -7.02
N LEU A 152 6.08 12.47 -7.76
CA LEU A 152 7.03 12.52 -8.86
C LEU A 152 6.52 13.42 -9.99
N ASP A 153 5.23 13.40 -10.30
CA ASP A 153 4.63 14.29 -11.30
C ASP A 153 4.76 15.76 -10.91
N LYS A 154 4.56 16.11 -9.65
CA LYS A 154 4.79 17.46 -9.13
C LYS A 154 6.25 17.88 -9.26
N LEU A 155 7.18 16.97 -8.94
CA LEU A 155 8.62 17.21 -9.10
C LEU A 155 8.98 17.44 -10.57
N LEU A 156 8.51 16.59 -11.48
CA LEU A 156 8.75 16.70 -12.91
C LEU A 156 8.20 18.01 -13.48
N ALA A 157 6.98 18.38 -13.11
CA ALA A 157 6.40 19.66 -13.52
C ALA A 157 7.28 20.85 -13.09
N ARG A 158 7.77 20.84 -11.83
CA ARG A 158 8.65 21.90 -11.33
C ARG A 158 10.02 21.92 -12.03
N LEU A 159 10.61 20.77 -12.30
CA LEU A 159 11.87 20.67 -13.04
C LEU A 159 11.70 21.19 -14.48
N LYS A 160 10.62 20.84 -15.17
CA LYS A 160 10.32 21.35 -16.52
C LYS A 160 10.17 22.88 -16.52
N GLU A 161 9.42 23.43 -15.57
CA GLU A 161 9.28 24.87 -15.39
C GLU A 161 10.64 25.55 -15.19
N LEU A 162 11.46 25.04 -14.28
CA LEU A 162 12.80 25.56 -14.03
C LEU A 162 13.71 25.45 -15.27
N ALA A 163 13.60 24.38 -16.04
CA ALA A 163 14.34 24.20 -17.28
C ALA A 163 13.96 25.28 -18.30
N HIS A 164 12.68 25.58 -18.48
CA HIS A 164 12.21 26.62 -19.39
C HIS A 164 12.62 28.05 -18.96
N VAL A 165 12.43 28.37 -17.68
CA VAL A 165 12.79 29.70 -17.15
C VAL A 165 14.29 29.99 -17.28
N ASN A 166 15.13 28.97 -17.21
CA ASN A 166 16.59 29.08 -17.28
C ASN A 166 17.16 28.62 -18.62
N ALA A 167 16.35 28.54 -19.69
CA ALA A 167 16.78 28.00 -20.98
C ALA A 167 17.95 28.78 -21.61
N GLU A 168 17.97 30.11 -21.42
CA GLU A 168 18.96 31.01 -21.99
C GLU A 168 20.06 31.41 -20.99
N VAL A 169 20.04 30.90 -19.76
CA VAL A 169 21.06 31.23 -18.77
C VAL A 169 22.37 30.46 -19.08
N PRO A 170 23.43 31.14 -19.53
CA PRO A 170 24.67 30.47 -19.92
C PRO A 170 25.37 29.86 -18.69
N MET A 171 25.93 28.69 -18.89
CA MET A 171 26.61 27.94 -17.85
C MET A 171 27.84 27.21 -18.43
N MET A 172 28.90 27.13 -17.66
CA MET A 172 30.08 26.33 -18.01
C MET A 172 29.87 24.87 -17.59
N SER A 173 29.87 23.96 -18.56
CA SER A 173 29.96 22.52 -18.24
C SER A 173 31.31 22.17 -17.65
N ARG A 174 31.37 21.09 -16.92
CA ARG A 174 32.60 20.55 -16.34
C ARG A 174 32.73 19.05 -16.59
N THR A 175 33.94 18.60 -16.83
CA THR A 175 34.32 17.18 -16.89
C THR A 175 35.58 16.99 -16.09
N HIS A 176 35.61 15.99 -15.22
CA HIS A 176 36.75 15.73 -14.31
C HIS A 176 37.21 16.96 -13.52
N GLY A 177 36.27 17.83 -13.13
CA GLY A 177 36.58 19.09 -12.45
C GLY A 177 37.14 20.21 -13.34
N GLN A 178 37.34 19.98 -14.64
CA GLN A 178 37.87 20.93 -15.61
C GLN A 178 36.73 21.60 -16.40
N PRO A 179 36.89 22.87 -16.84
CA PRO A 179 35.98 23.51 -17.78
C PRO A 179 35.82 22.68 -19.06
N ALA A 180 34.60 22.58 -19.54
CA ALA A 180 34.23 21.89 -20.77
C ALA A 180 33.37 22.81 -21.66
N THR A 181 32.62 22.24 -22.58
CA THR A 181 31.78 23.00 -23.51
C THR A 181 30.76 23.87 -22.78
N PRO A 182 30.54 25.13 -23.20
CA PRO A 182 29.44 25.95 -22.69
C PRO A 182 28.09 25.29 -22.90
N THR A 183 27.21 25.45 -21.92
CA THR A 183 25.83 24.93 -21.92
C THR A 183 24.88 25.97 -21.34
N THR A 184 23.64 25.60 -21.07
CA THR A 184 22.72 26.44 -20.31
C THR A 184 22.21 25.71 -19.06
N LEU A 185 21.87 26.47 -18.03
CA LEU A 185 21.30 25.91 -16.80
C LEU A 185 20.00 25.15 -17.10
N GLY A 186 19.17 25.70 -17.97
CA GLY A 186 17.93 25.06 -18.38
C GLY A 186 18.14 23.70 -19.05
N LYS A 187 19.15 23.55 -19.91
CA LYS A 187 19.48 22.26 -20.55
C LYS A 187 19.95 21.22 -19.53
N GLU A 188 20.72 21.61 -18.55
CA GLU A 188 21.18 20.67 -17.49
C GLU A 188 19.99 20.17 -16.64
N ILE A 189 19.04 21.08 -16.29
CA ILE A 189 17.82 20.70 -15.57
C ILE A 189 16.92 19.82 -16.45
N ALA A 190 16.77 20.15 -17.75
CA ALA A 190 15.99 19.36 -18.69
C ALA A 190 16.49 17.92 -18.84
N ASN A 191 17.82 17.70 -18.79
CA ASN A 191 18.41 16.38 -18.82
C ASN A 191 17.96 15.52 -17.62
N VAL A 192 17.94 16.11 -16.41
CA VAL A 192 17.44 15.43 -15.20
C VAL A 192 15.95 15.12 -15.33
N ALA A 193 15.15 16.12 -15.75
CA ALA A 193 13.71 15.94 -15.93
C ALA A 193 13.39 14.81 -16.93
N TYR A 194 14.08 14.78 -18.07
CA TYR A 194 13.89 13.74 -19.10
C TYR A 194 14.22 12.33 -18.58
N ARG A 195 15.31 12.18 -17.82
CA ARG A 195 15.69 10.88 -17.24
C ARG A 195 14.67 10.41 -16.20
N LEU A 196 14.17 11.31 -15.35
CA LEU A 196 13.12 10.99 -14.38
C LEU A 196 11.81 10.63 -15.07
N GLU A 197 11.44 11.33 -16.15
CA GLU A 197 10.22 11.04 -16.92
C GLU A 197 10.27 9.64 -17.53
N ARG A 198 11.43 9.23 -18.07
CA ARG A 198 11.64 7.86 -18.56
C ARG A 198 11.59 6.80 -17.46
N ALA A 199 12.09 7.12 -16.27
CA ALA A 199 12.05 6.19 -15.13
C ALA A 199 10.64 6.08 -14.49
N ARG A 200 9.77 7.07 -14.74
CA ARG A 200 8.37 7.08 -14.28
C ARG A 200 7.50 6.11 -15.09
N SER A 201 7.74 5.95 -16.37
CA SER A 201 7.00 5.05 -17.27
C SER A 201 7.25 3.57 -16.92
#